data_cb1568b70bebfbed6efe2d21956a7d5a
#
_entry.id   cb1568b70bebfbed6efe2d21956a7d5a
#
_cell.length_a   1.000
_cell.length_b   1.000
_cell.length_c   1.000
_cell.angle_alpha   90.00
_cell.angle_beta   90.00
_cell.angle_gamma   90.00
#
_symmetry.space_group_name_H-M   'P 1'
#
loop_
_entity.id
_entity.type
_entity.pdbx_description
1 polymer ?
#
loop_
_entity_poly.entity_id
_entity_poly.type
_entity_poly.pdbx_seq_one_letter_code
_entity_poly.pdbx_strand_id
1 'polypeptide(L)'
;MKRTGAWTAVRALEALGIRYTFGIPGVHNTELYDELNSSGQITPVLVTHEGGAAFMADGVSRTSEQTGTLVIVPAAGVTHAASGIGEAFLDGVPMLVICGGIRSDLDKRYQLHELDQHAFIRPLTKAAFLVTSHAEIAPTLFKAWEIAHSGEPGPVFVEIPVNLQMFPGEVGEIPSPPVIARPQRAPAGAIRHAAEMLFAARHPGLFIGWGARDAVAQTRAIAEFLQAPVATTL
;
A
#
# COMPACT_ATOMS: atom_id res chain seq x y z
N MET A 1 -20.85 17.81 -3.68
CA MET A 1 -21.32 17.53 -5.08
C MET A 1 -21.61 16.05 -5.23
N LYS A 2 -22.49 15.68 -6.18
CA LYS A 2 -22.76 14.24 -6.44
C LYS A 2 -21.79 13.69 -7.48
N ARG A 3 -21.11 12.58 -7.13
CA ARG A 3 -20.21 11.84 -7.98
C ARG A 3 -20.30 10.34 -7.68
N THR A 4 -19.87 9.50 -8.61
CA THR A 4 -19.71 8.07 -8.35
C THR A 4 -18.54 7.82 -7.39
N GLY A 5 -18.61 6.72 -6.64
CA GLY A 5 -17.49 6.36 -5.78
C GLY A 5 -16.24 5.97 -6.57
N ALA A 6 -16.41 5.39 -7.77
CA ALA A 6 -15.29 5.11 -8.66
C ALA A 6 -14.54 6.39 -9.05
N TRP A 7 -15.27 7.44 -9.46
CA TRP A 7 -14.67 8.76 -9.73
C TRP A 7 -13.91 9.29 -8.51
N THR A 8 -14.52 9.23 -7.33
CA THR A 8 -13.90 9.72 -6.10
C THR A 8 -12.62 8.95 -5.75
N ALA A 9 -12.65 7.63 -5.89
CA ALA A 9 -11.48 6.78 -5.63
C ALA A 9 -10.33 7.11 -6.58
N VAL A 10 -10.60 7.21 -7.88
CA VAL A 10 -9.55 7.51 -8.86
C VAL A 10 -8.97 8.90 -8.66
N ARG A 11 -9.79 9.92 -8.36
CA ARG A 11 -9.28 11.27 -8.03
C ARG A 11 -8.43 11.27 -6.75
N ALA A 12 -8.79 10.46 -5.75
CA ALA A 12 -7.97 10.31 -4.55
C ALA A 12 -6.62 9.63 -4.86
N LEU A 13 -6.60 8.60 -5.69
CA LEU A 13 -5.36 7.95 -6.13
C LEU A 13 -4.46 8.89 -6.95
N GLU A 14 -5.04 9.70 -7.84
CA GLU A 14 -4.30 10.74 -8.57
C GLU A 14 -3.68 11.78 -7.63
N ALA A 15 -4.42 12.22 -6.63
CA ALA A 15 -3.92 13.16 -5.62
C ALA A 15 -2.78 12.56 -4.78
N LEU A 16 -2.79 11.25 -4.54
CA LEU A 16 -1.69 10.51 -3.90
C LEU A 16 -0.47 10.32 -4.81
N GLY A 17 -0.55 10.71 -6.08
CA GLY A 17 0.53 10.57 -7.05
C GLY A 17 0.69 9.14 -7.58
N ILE A 18 -0.31 8.30 -7.45
CA ILE A 18 -0.29 6.94 -8.02
C ILE A 18 -0.23 7.04 -9.55
N ARG A 19 0.70 6.29 -10.15
CA ARG A 19 0.93 6.28 -11.60
C ARG A 19 0.50 4.97 -12.25
N TYR A 20 0.54 3.87 -11.52
CA TYR A 20 0.22 2.54 -12.02
C TYR A 20 -0.69 1.82 -11.06
N THR A 21 -1.68 1.11 -11.60
CA THR A 21 -2.46 0.12 -10.87
C THR A 21 -2.36 -1.21 -11.58
N PHE A 22 -2.37 -2.30 -10.82
CA PHE A 22 -2.24 -3.66 -11.35
C PHE A 22 -3.44 -4.49 -10.95
N GLY A 23 -3.97 -5.31 -11.85
CA GLY A 23 -5.07 -6.20 -11.51
C GLY A 23 -5.86 -6.67 -12.72
N ILE A 24 -7.06 -7.18 -12.45
CA ILE A 24 -7.98 -7.70 -13.43
C ILE A 24 -9.36 -7.09 -13.21
N PRO A 25 -10.00 -6.50 -14.25
CA PRO A 25 -11.38 -6.04 -14.16
C PRO A 25 -12.36 -7.19 -14.01
N GLY A 26 -13.41 -6.98 -13.23
CA GLY A 26 -14.51 -7.91 -13.04
C GLY A 26 -15.74 -7.20 -12.49
N VAL A 27 -16.83 -7.93 -12.27
CA VAL A 27 -18.15 -7.36 -11.94
C VAL A 27 -18.21 -6.47 -10.69
N HIS A 28 -17.19 -6.52 -9.83
CA HIS A 28 -17.18 -5.71 -8.61
C HIS A 28 -16.18 -4.54 -8.66
N ASN A 29 -15.51 -4.33 -9.78
CA ASN A 29 -14.55 -3.21 -9.94
C ASN A 29 -14.52 -2.66 -11.38
N THR A 30 -15.50 -3.00 -12.22
CA THR A 30 -15.61 -2.49 -13.60
C THR A 30 -15.64 -0.97 -13.62
N GLU A 31 -16.38 -0.35 -12.72
CA GLU A 31 -16.53 1.10 -12.61
C GLU A 31 -15.19 1.77 -12.21
N LEU A 32 -14.41 1.13 -11.36
CA LEU A 32 -13.06 1.61 -11.04
C LEU A 32 -12.16 1.57 -12.27
N TYR A 33 -12.20 0.49 -13.05
CA TYR A 33 -11.41 0.37 -14.28
C TYR A 33 -11.85 1.34 -15.36
N ASP A 34 -13.14 1.64 -15.49
CA ASP A 34 -13.66 2.65 -16.43
C ASP A 34 -13.10 4.05 -16.09
N GLU A 35 -13.14 4.42 -14.82
CA GLU A 35 -12.57 5.69 -14.36
C GLU A 35 -11.03 5.70 -14.44
N LEU A 36 -10.34 4.59 -14.16
CA LEU A 36 -8.89 4.47 -14.34
C LEU A 36 -8.48 4.64 -15.80
N ASN A 37 -9.21 4.01 -16.73
CA ASN A 37 -8.97 4.18 -18.16
C ASN A 37 -9.22 5.61 -18.65
N SER A 38 -10.10 6.34 -17.98
CA SER A 38 -10.39 7.74 -18.27
C SER A 38 -9.39 8.71 -17.62
N SER A 39 -8.53 8.21 -16.72
CA SER A 39 -7.50 9.01 -16.06
C SER A 39 -6.37 9.34 -17.01
N GLY A 40 -5.98 10.61 -17.09
CA GLY A 40 -4.77 11.03 -17.80
C GLY A 40 -3.49 10.87 -16.99
N GLN A 41 -3.55 10.38 -15.75
CA GLN A 41 -2.43 10.33 -14.81
C GLN A 41 -2.08 8.91 -14.37
N ILE A 42 -3.05 7.99 -14.35
CA ILE A 42 -2.88 6.61 -13.90
C ILE A 42 -2.98 5.67 -15.09
N THR A 43 -2.04 4.75 -15.23
CA THR A 43 -2.07 3.67 -16.20
C THR A 43 -2.51 2.38 -15.52
N PRO A 44 -3.71 1.87 -15.78
CA PRO A 44 -4.09 0.54 -15.32
C PRO A 44 -3.37 -0.53 -16.15
N VAL A 45 -2.61 -1.37 -15.49
CA VAL A 45 -1.90 -2.49 -16.12
C VAL A 45 -2.71 -3.77 -15.92
N LEU A 46 -3.27 -4.26 -17.04
CA LEU A 46 -3.99 -5.52 -17.06
C LEU A 46 -2.99 -6.68 -16.93
N VAL A 47 -3.28 -7.59 -16.03
CA VAL A 47 -2.50 -8.81 -15.81
C VAL A 47 -3.34 -10.05 -16.11
N THR A 48 -2.73 -11.23 -16.08
CA THR A 48 -3.42 -12.52 -16.30
C THR A 48 -3.63 -13.31 -15.01
N HIS A 49 -3.09 -12.83 -13.89
CA HIS A 49 -3.24 -13.44 -12.57
C HIS A 49 -2.95 -12.40 -11.47
N GLU A 50 -3.79 -12.32 -10.45
CA GLU A 50 -3.67 -11.29 -9.40
C GLU A 50 -2.43 -11.47 -8.51
N GLY A 51 -1.91 -12.68 -8.39
CA GLY A 51 -0.61 -12.92 -7.76
C GLY A 51 0.51 -12.18 -8.50
N GLY A 52 0.50 -12.24 -9.84
CA GLY A 52 1.42 -11.45 -10.66
C GLY A 52 1.25 -9.94 -10.46
N ALA A 53 -0.02 -9.47 -10.38
CA ALA A 53 -0.31 -8.07 -10.08
C ALA A 53 0.27 -7.63 -8.74
N ALA A 54 0.14 -8.47 -7.70
CA ALA A 54 0.64 -8.17 -6.36
C ALA A 54 2.18 -8.05 -6.35
N PHE A 55 2.88 -8.95 -7.01
CA PHE A 55 4.34 -8.85 -7.15
C PHE A 55 4.79 -7.69 -8.04
N MET A 56 4.01 -7.29 -9.06
CA MET A 56 4.30 -6.07 -9.82
C MET A 56 4.15 -4.81 -8.96
N ALA A 57 3.09 -4.74 -8.15
CA ALA A 57 2.90 -3.64 -7.20
C ALA A 57 4.01 -3.58 -6.15
N ASP A 58 4.38 -4.72 -5.58
CA ASP A 58 5.51 -4.86 -4.66
C ASP A 58 6.82 -4.36 -5.31
N GLY A 59 7.11 -4.81 -6.54
CA GLY A 59 8.28 -4.37 -7.30
C GLY A 59 8.34 -2.85 -7.53
N VAL A 60 7.21 -2.22 -7.84
CA VAL A 60 7.12 -0.75 -7.99
C VAL A 60 7.48 -0.05 -6.69
N SER A 61 6.94 -0.49 -5.57
CA SER A 61 7.26 0.12 -4.26
C SER A 61 8.72 -0.08 -3.85
N ARG A 62 9.34 -1.18 -4.24
CA ARG A 62 10.76 -1.47 -3.90
C ARG A 62 11.73 -0.65 -4.75
N THR A 63 11.40 -0.39 -6.00
CA THR A 63 12.36 0.14 -6.98
C THR A 63 12.11 1.60 -7.36
N SER A 64 11.08 2.22 -6.83
CA SER A 64 10.72 3.61 -7.15
C SER A 64 10.15 4.36 -5.94
N GLU A 65 9.90 5.66 -6.11
CA GLU A 65 9.20 6.52 -5.15
C GLU A 65 7.66 6.33 -5.22
N GLN A 66 7.17 5.41 -6.05
CA GLN A 66 5.74 5.16 -6.23
C GLN A 66 5.22 4.14 -5.24
N THR A 67 3.97 4.27 -4.84
CA THR A 67 3.29 3.24 -4.05
C THR A 67 2.62 2.24 -4.97
N GLY A 68 3.06 1.00 -4.91
CA GLY A 68 2.43 -0.10 -5.63
C GLY A 68 0.96 -0.23 -5.25
N THR A 69 0.09 -0.29 -6.25
CA THR A 69 -1.35 -0.25 -6.04
C THR A 69 -2.04 -1.38 -6.82
N LEU A 70 -2.78 -2.21 -6.09
CA LEU A 70 -3.64 -3.24 -6.65
C LEU A 70 -5.07 -2.73 -6.83
N VAL A 71 -5.74 -3.17 -7.89
CA VAL A 71 -7.19 -3.02 -8.08
C VAL A 71 -7.76 -4.38 -8.44
N ILE A 72 -8.40 -5.05 -7.49
CA ILE A 72 -8.81 -6.46 -7.58
C ILE A 72 -10.29 -6.65 -7.24
N VAL A 73 -10.84 -7.77 -7.66
CA VAL A 73 -12.20 -8.22 -7.28
C VAL A 73 -12.18 -8.90 -5.91
N PRO A 74 -13.34 -8.97 -5.21
CA PRO A 74 -13.44 -9.69 -3.95
C PRO A 74 -13.26 -11.21 -4.15
N ALA A 75 -13.09 -11.91 -3.05
CA ALA A 75 -12.89 -13.35 -2.97
C ALA A 75 -11.72 -13.84 -3.85
N ALA A 76 -11.97 -14.25 -5.09
CA ALA A 76 -10.94 -14.83 -5.97
C ALA A 76 -9.74 -13.88 -6.16
N GLY A 77 -9.99 -12.59 -6.43
CA GLY A 77 -8.91 -11.61 -6.60
C GLY A 77 -8.08 -11.45 -5.34
N VAL A 78 -8.73 -11.37 -4.16
CA VAL A 78 -8.05 -11.25 -2.86
C VAL A 78 -7.23 -12.50 -2.55
N THR A 79 -7.81 -13.69 -2.75
CA THR A 79 -7.12 -14.96 -2.44
C THR A 79 -5.95 -15.23 -3.39
N HIS A 80 -6.08 -14.90 -4.68
CA HIS A 80 -4.98 -15.01 -5.64
C HIS A 80 -3.85 -14.01 -5.36
N ALA A 81 -4.17 -12.79 -4.96
CA ALA A 81 -3.17 -11.76 -4.66
C ALA A 81 -2.45 -11.97 -3.32
N ALA A 82 -2.98 -12.82 -2.45
CA ALA A 82 -2.53 -12.98 -1.06
C ALA A 82 -1.03 -13.27 -0.92
N SER A 83 -0.43 -14.02 -1.84
CA SER A 83 1.01 -14.34 -1.79
C SER A 83 1.89 -13.09 -1.91
N GLY A 84 1.62 -12.23 -2.90
CA GLY A 84 2.41 -11.00 -3.05
C GLY A 84 2.07 -9.94 -2.01
N ILE A 85 0.82 -9.89 -1.51
CA ILE A 85 0.45 -9.03 -0.38
C ILE A 85 1.19 -9.48 0.89
N GLY A 86 1.24 -10.79 1.15
CA GLY A 86 1.95 -11.36 2.29
C GLY A 86 3.45 -11.11 2.24
N GLU A 87 4.06 -11.20 1.05
CA GLU A 87 5.47 -10.86 0.84
C GLU A 87 5.75 -9.39 1.16
N ALA A 88 4.93 -8.49 0.63
CA ALA A 88 5.05 -7.06 0.94
C ALA A 88 4.89 -6.78 2.44
N PHE A 89 4.02 -7.53 3.13
CA PHE A 89 3.83 -7.40 4.57
C PHE A 89 5.07 -7.86 5.36
N LEU A 90 5.64 -9.01 5.00
CA LEU A 90 6.81 -9.57 5.68
C LEU A 90 8.08 -8.73 5.49
N ASP A 91 8.21 -8.10 4.33
CA ASP A 91 9.38 -7.29 3.99
C ASP A 91 9.21 -5.80 4.29
N GLY A 92 8.08 -5.38 4.86
CA GLY A 92 7.83 -3.98 5.18
C GLY A 92 7.74 -3.09 3.93
N VAL A 93 7.05 -3.54 2.88
CA VAL A 93 6.90 -2.81 1.61
C VAL A 93 5.52 -2.15 1.55
N PRO A 94 5.43 -0.82 1.37
CA PRO A 94 4.15 -0.12 1.32
C PRO A 94 3.36 -0.52 0.07
N MET A 95 2.07 -0.85 0.23
CA MET A 95 1.18 -1.23 -0.87
C MET A 95 -0.25 -0.81 -0.57
N LEU A 96 -0.96 -0.30 -1.56
CA LEU A 96 -2.40 -0.11 -1.50
C LEU A 96 -3.11 -1.28 -2.22
N VAL A 97 -4.03 -1.92 -1.52
CA VAL A 97 -4.87 -2.99 -2.07
C VAL A 97 -6.30 -2.48 -2.13
N ILE A 98 -6.73 -2.04 -3.31
CA ILE A 98 -8.09 -1.57 -3.56
C ILE A 98 -8.90 -2.76 -4.06
N CYS A 99 -9.88 -3.15 -3.28
CA CYS A 99 -10.77 -4.25 -3.62
C CYS A 99 -12.18 -3.73 -3.91
N GLY A 100 -12.76 -4.16 -5.00
CA GLY A 100 -14.20 -4.05 -5.18
C GLY A 100 -14.91 -4.92 -4.14
N GLY A 101 -16.05 -4.46 -3.62
CA GLY A 101 -16.84 -5.21 -2.67
C GLY A 101 -18.19 -5.65 -3.29
N ILE A 102 -18.83 -6.61 -2.65
CA ILE A 102 -20.21 -6.97 -2.97
C ILE A 102 -21.15 -5.78 -2.68
N ARG A 103 -22.39 -5.85 -3.13
CA ARG A 103 -23.38 -4.80 -2.85
C ARG A 103 -23.71 -4.76 -1.36
N SER A 104 -23.55 -3.59 -0.75
CA SER A 104 -23.87 -3.34 0.66
C SER A 104 -25.29 -2.82 0.89
N ASP A 105 -26.02 -2.50 -0.19
CA ASP A 105 -27.38 -1.94 -0.16
C ASP A 105 -28.46 -3.01 -0.41
N LEU A 106 -28.11 -4.28 -0.46
CA LEU A 106 -29.02 -5.40 -0.64
C LEU A 106 -29.05 -6.29 0.61
N ASP A 107 -30.23 -6.54 1.13
CA ASP A 107 -30.45 -7.59 2.13
C ASP A 107 -30.62 -8.95 1.43
N LYS A 108 -29.56 -9.39 0.74
CA LYS A 108 -29.51 -10.65 0.01
C LYS A 108 -28.31 -11.46 0.44
N ARG A 109 -28.56 -12.70 0.85
CA ARG A 109 -27.51 -13.69 1.11
C ARG A 109 -27.02 -14.34 -0.17
N TYR A 110 -25.81 -14.91 -0.12
CA TYR A 110 -25.18 -15.64 -1.22
C TYR A 110 -25.00 -14.79 -2.48
N GLN A 111 -24.49 -13.57 -2.29
CA GLN A 111 -24.05 -12.75 -3.41
C GLN A 111 -22.80 -13.39 -4.04
N LEU A 112 -22.63 -13.16 -5.35
CA LEU A 112 -21.40 -13.58 -6.03
C LEU A 112 -20.18 -12.98 -5.33
N HIS A 113 -19.17 -13.80 -5.02
CA HIS A 113 -17.94 -13.41 -4.33
C HIS A 113 -18.15 -12.97 -2.86
N GLU A 114 -19.24 -13.35 -2.23
CA GLU A 114 -19.47 -13.12 -0.81
C GLU A 114 -18.54 -14.01 0.01
N LEU A 115 -17.52 -13.40 0.59
CA LEU A 115 -16.51 -14.03 1.44
C LEU A 115 -16.17 -13.05 2.58
N ASP A 116 -15.92 -13.57 3.78
CA ASP A 116 -15.31 -12.76 4.85
C ASP A 116 -13.83 -12.51 4.51
N GLN A 117 -13.62 -11.65 3.51
CA GLN A 117 -12.28 -11.31 3.04
C GLN A 117 -11.52 -10.43 4.03
N HIS A 118 -12.22 -9.72 4.92
CA HIS A 118 -11.56 -8.96 5.99
C HIS A 118 -10.90 -9.89 7.02
N ALA A 119 -11.56 -10.98 7.42
CA ALA A 119 -10.94 -11.99 8.26
C ALA A 119 -9.74 -12.65 7.58
N PHE A 120 -9.85 -12.91 6.27
CA PHE A 120 -8.79 -13.53 5.47
C PHE A 120 -7.57 -12.62 5.31
N ILE A 121 -7.76 -11.32 4.98
CA ILE A 121 -6.66 -10.41 4.64
C ILE A 121 -5.97 -9.76 5.86
N ARG A 122 -6.65 -9.75 7.00
CA ARG A 122 -6.17 -9.10 8.23
C ARG A 122 -4.74 -9.50 8.65
N PRO A 123 -4.35 -10.78 8.64
CA PRO A 123 -2.98 -11.18 9.02
C PRO A 123 -1.91 -10.80 7.98
N LEU A 124 -2.29 -10.38 6.77
CA LEU A 124 -1.41 -10.04 5.67
C LEU A 124 -1.31 -8.52 5.43
N THR A 125 -1.95 -7.71 6.27
CA THR A 125 -2.02 -6.26 6.07
C THR A 125 -1.88 -5.51 7.39
N LYS A 126 -1.38 -4.29 7.33
CA LYS A 126 -1.32 -3.38 8.49
C LYS A 126 -2.70 -2.92 8.95
N ALA A 127 -3.61 -2.77 8.01
CA ALA A 127 -5.00 -2.39 8.27
C ALA A 127 -5.90 -2.85 7.11
N ALA A 128 -7.18 -3.04 7.42
CA ALA A 128 -8.22 -3.35 6.44
C ALA A 128 -9.45 -2.47 6.71
N PHE A 129 -9.93 -1.79 5.69
CA PHE A 129 -11.06 -0.87 5.75
C PHE A 129 -12.18 -1.30 4.82
N LEU A 130 -13.41 -1.24 5.32
CA LEU A 130 -14.63 -1.31 4.51
C LEU A 130 -15.21 0.11 4.43
N VAL A 131 -15.34 0.64 3.23
CA VAL A 131 -15.98 1.94 2.99
C VAL A 131 -17.49 1.76 3.03
N THR A 132 -18.18 2.63 3.79
CA THR A 132 -19.63 2.56 4.00
C THR A 132 -20.41 3.68 3.33
N SER A 133 -19.74 4.73 2.91
CA SER A 133 -20.37 5.88 2.23
C SER A 133 -19.45 6.54 1.21
N HIS A 134 -20.01 7.27 0.25
CA HIS A 134 -19.25 8.03 -0.74
C HIS A 134 -18.30 9.06 -0.11
N ALA A 135 -18.73 9.69 0.99
CA ALA A 135 -17.94 10.71 1.68
C ALA A 135 -16.67 10.15 2.34
N GLU A 136 -16.65 8.84 2.65
CA GLU A 136 -15.53 8.17 3.29
C GLU A 136 -14.46 7.70 2.30
N ILE A 137 -14.75 7.60 1.00
CA ILE A 137 -13.84 6.99 0.02
C ILE A 137 -12.46 7.68 0.02
N ALA A 138 -12.40 8.98 -0.26
CA ALA A 138 -11.13 9.69 -0.33
C ALA A 138 -10.40 9.76 1.03
N PRO A 139 -11.05 10.10 2.15
CA PRO A 139 -10.41 10.06 3.46
C PRO A 139 -9.85 8.69 3.84
N THR A 140 -10.58 7.61 3.51
CA THR A 140 -10.12 6.25 3.80
C THR A 140 -8.90 5.87 2.96
N LEU A 141 -8.88 6.21 1.67
CA LEU A 141 -7.72 5.98 0.80
C LEU A 141 -6.49 6.75 1.28
N PHE A 142 -6.65 8.00 1.71
CA PHE A 142 -5.54 8.78 2.26
C PHE A 142 -5.02 8.21 3.58
N LYS A 143 -5.92 7.82 4.46
CA LYS A 143 -5.56 7.13 5.71
C LYS A 143 -4.85 5.80 5.44
N ALA A 144 -5.34 5.02 4.48
CA ALA A 144 -4.71 3.76 4.07
C ALA A 144 -3.28 3.99 3.57
N TRP A 145 -3.09 5.00 2.73
CA TRP A 145 -1.77 5.36 2.21
C TRP A 145 -0.81 5.83 3.33
N GLU A 146 -1.29 6.67 4.25
CA GLU A 146 -0.52 7.11 5.41
C GLU A 146 -0.08 5.93 6.27
N ILE A 147 -1.00 5.00 6.58
CA ILE A 147 -0.70 3.79 7.36
C ILE A 147 0.30 2.91 6.61
N ALA A 148 0.15 2.75 5.28
CA ALA A 148 1.07 1.95 4.49
C ALA A 148 2.53 2.43 4.60
N HIS A 149 2.75 3.74 4.78
CA HIS A 149 4.08 4.35 4.86
C HIS A 149 4.55 4.67 6.29
N SER A 150 3.69 4.55 7.29
CA SER A 150 4.03 4.92 8.68
C SER A 150 4.71 3.77 9.43
N GLY A 151 5.67 4.11 10.31
CA GLY A 151 6.40 3.11 11.10
C GLY A 151 7.14 2.11 10.21
N GLU A 152 6.99 0.81 10.46
CA GLU A 152 7.36 -0.22 9.50
C GLU A 152 6.33 -0.19 8.35
N PRO A 153 6.75 0.06 7.11
CA PRO A 153 5.81 0.10 5.99
C PRO A 153 5.12 -1.24 5.74
N GLY A 154 4.06 -1.25 4.94
CA GLY A 154 3.38 -2.50 4.61
C GLY A 154 2.05 -2.28 3.89
N PRO A 155 1.41 -3.35 3.41
CA PRO A 155 0.17 -3.29 2.66
C PRO A 155 -1.01 -2.87 3.54
N VAL A 156 -1.94 -2.12 2.94
CA VAL A 156 -3.24 -1.76 3.53
C VAL A 156 -4.35 -2.07 2.54
N PHE A 157 -5.39 -2.71 3.03
CA PHE A 157 -6.54 -3.15 2.25
C PHE A 157 -7.70 -2.16 2.40
N VAL A 158 -8.33 -1.81 1.28
CA VAL A 158 -9.53 -0.95 1.24
C VAL A 158 -10.58 -1.60 0.34
N GLU A 159 -11.68 -2.00 0.92
CA GLU A 159 -12.84 -2.50 0.19
C GLU A 159 -13.83 -1.38 -0.09
N ILE A 160 -14.21 -1.24 -1.36
CA ILE A 160 -15.22 -0.27 -1.82
C ILE A 160 -16.38 -1.05 -2.44
N PRO A 161 -17.54 -1.15 -1.79
CA PRO A 161 -18.71 -1.85 -2.32
C PRO A 161 -19.13 -1.36 -3.70
N VAL A 162 -19.50 -2.27 -4.61
CA VAL A 162 -19.78 -1.96 -6.00
C VAL A 162 -20.95 -0.95 -6.17
N ASN A 163 -21.95 -0.97 -5.30
CA ASN A 163 -23.03 0.03 -5.33
C ASN A 163 -22.50 1.45 -5.06
N LEU A 164 -21.50 1.62 -4.20
CA LEU A 164 -20.86 2.92 -3.99
C LEU A 164 -20.04 3.33 -5.21
N GLN A 165 -19.36 2.38 -5.87
CA GLN A 165 -18.60 2.67 -7.09
C GLN A 165 -19.51 3.14 -8.21
N MET A 166 -20.65 2.48 -8.40
CA MET A 166 -21.58 2.62 -9.53
C MET A 166 -22.47 3.86 -9.40
N PHE A 167 -23.08 4.07 -8.23
CA PHE A 167 -24.10 5.09 -8.05
C PHE A 167 -23.50 6.42 -7.60
N PRO A 168 -24.08 7.55 -8.06
CA PRO A 168 -23.69 8.86 -7.57
C PRO A 168 -24.16 9.09 -6.11
N GLY A 169 -23.28 9.54 -5.27
CA GLY A 169 -23.55 9.95 -3.89
C GLY A 169 -22.94 11.30 -3.56
N GLU A 170 -23.25 11.82 -2.38
CA GLU A 170 -22.68 13.08 -1.92
C GLU A 170 -21.20 12.86 -1.56
N VAL A 171 -20.32 13.57 -2.26
CA VAL A 171 -18.90 13.62 -1.98
C VAL A 171 -18.49 15.01 -1.57
N GLY A 172 -17.62 15.11 -0.56
CA GLY A 172 -16.99 16.35 -0.18
C GLY A 172 -15.97 16.82 -1.23
N GLU A 173 -15.26 17.86 -0.89
CA GLU A 173 -14.03 18.22 -1.59
C GLU A 173 -12.97 17.15 -1.28
N ILE A 174 -12.22 16.73 -2.31
CA ILE A 174 -11.11 15.79 -2.09
C ILE A 174 -10.00 16.55 -1.35
N PRO A 175 -9.68 16.14 -0.11
CA PRO A 175 -8.69 16.87 0.67
C PRO A 175 -7.29 16.74 0.04
N SER A 176 -6.38 17.58 0.48
CA SER A 176 -4.97 17.40 0.12
C SER A 176 -4.44 16.08 0.70
N PRO A 177 -3.58 15.37 -0.03
CA PRO A 177 -3.01 14.11 0.46
C PRO A 177 -2.19 14.33 1.73
N PRO A 178 -2.13 13.34 2.62
CA PRO A 178 -1.32 13.44 3.82
C PRO A 178 0.17 13.56 3.47
N VAL A 179 0.89 14.32 4.29
CA VAL A 179 2.35 14.40 4.18
C VAL A 179 2.95 13.36 5.13
N ILE A 180 3.74 12.43 4.61
CA ILE A 180 4.45 11.47 5.44
C ILE A 180 5.48 12.22 6.29
N ALA A 181 5.33 12.11 7.61
CA ALA A 181 6.31 12.66 8.52
C ALA A 181 7.65 11.95 8.32
N ARG A 182 8.70 12.70 8.01
CA ARG A 182 10.05 12.12 7.97
C ARG A 182 10.41 11.59 9.36
N PRO A 183 11.13 10.46 9.45
CA PRO A 183 11.62 9.96 10.72
C PRO A 183 12.36 11.06 11.47
N GLN A 184 12.05 11.23 12.74
CA GLN A 184 12.78 12.18 13.57
C GLN A 184 14.24 11.73 13.68
N ARG A 185 15.16 12.69 13.57
CA ARG A 185 16.58 12.42 13.85
C ARG A 185 16.73 11.90 15.28
N ALA A 186 17.53 10.86 15.45
CA ALA A 186 17.87 10.39 16.77
C ALA A 186 18.51 11.53 17.60
N PRO A 187 18.25 11.62 18.91
CA PRO A 187 18.87 12.61 19.77
C PRO A 187 20.40 12.54 19.67
N ALA A 188 21.07 13.68 19.67
CA ALA A 188 22.53 13.74 19.54
C ALA A 188 23.28 12.91 20.62
N GLY A 189 22.71 12.82 21.82
CA GLY A 189 23.24 11.97 22.90
C GLY A 189 23.17 10.46 22.55
N ALA A 190 22.10 10.00 21.93
CA ALA A 190 21.97 8.61 21.50
C ALA A 190 22.95 8.27 20.37
N ILE A 191 23.14 9.21 19.42
CA ILE A 191 24.13 9.04 18.33
C ILE A 191 25.54 8.96 18.92
N ARG A 192 25.89 9.83 19.86
CA ARG A 192 27.20 9.83 20.54
C ARG A 192 27.43 8.53 21.28
N HIS A 193 26.45 8.08 22.05
CA HIS A 193 26.53 6.82 22.79
C HIS A 193 26.73 5.61 21.86
N ALA A 194 26.00 5.55 20.76
CA ALA A 194 26.19 4.50 19.76
C ALA A 194 27.61 4.52 19.15
N ALA A 195 28.14 5.72 18.86
CA ALA A 195 29.51 5.88 18.37
C ALA A 195 30.53 5.41 19.41
N GLU A 196 30.37 5.79 20.68
CA GLU A 196 31.26 5.35 21.78
C GLU A 196 31.25 3.81 21.92
N MET A 197 30.08 3.18 21.83
CA MET A 197 29.99 1.71 21.85
C MET A 197 30.73 1.06 20.69
N LEU A 198 30.59 1.57 19.47
CA LEU A 198 31.30 1.09 18.29
C LEU A 198 32.82 1.25 18.42
N PHE A 199 33.29 2.38 18.91
CA PHE A 199 34.73 2.65 19.14
C PHE A 199 35.32 1.76 20.22
N ALA A 200 34.55 1.42 21.24
CA ALA A 200 35.00 0.54 22.32
C ALA A 200 35.00 -0.95 21.95
N ALA A 201 34.32 -1.33 20.86
CA ALA A 201 34.20 -2.71 20.45
C ALA A 201 35.55 -3.25 19.92
N ARG A 202 35.94 -4.42 20.40
CA ARG A 202 37.16 -5.11 19.91
C ARG A 202 36.97 -5.76 18.55
N HIS A 203 35.76 -6.23 18.28
CA HIS A 203 35.37 -6.92 17.04
C HIS A 203 34.00 -6.41 16.59
N PRO A 204 33.92 -5.18 16.05
CA PRO A 204 32.67 -4.66 15.55
C PRO A 204 32.23 -5.45 14.32
N GLY A 205 30.91 -5.71 14.20
CA GLY A 205 30.29 -6.27 13.02
C GLY A 205 29.06 -5.47 12.64
N LEU A 206 28.78 -5.33 11.37
CA LEU A 206 27.58 -4.65 10.85
C LEU A 206 26.62 -5.67 10.25
N PHE A 207 25.41 -5.71 10.80
CA PHE A 207 24.31 -6.46 10.23
C PHE A 207 23.28 -5.46 9.68
N ILE A 208 23.10 -5.43 8.35
CA ILE A 208 22.42 -4.37 7.62
C ILE A 208 21.15 -4.93 6.98
N GLY A 209 20.01 -4.39 7.36
CA GLY A 209 18.71 -4.69 6.76
C GLY A 209 18.25 -3.63 5.75
N TRP A 210 17.05 -3.85 5.22
CA TRP A 210 16.41 -2.99 4.23
C TRP A 210 16.28 -1.51 4.67
N GLY A 211 16.12 -1.26 5.96
CA GLY A 211 16.06 0.10 6.50
C GLY A 211 17.30 0.97 6.27
N ALA A 212 18.43 0.37 5.86
CA ALA A 212 19.66 1.10 5.53
C ALA A 212 19.83 1.39 4.03
N ARG A 213 18.87 1.03 3.18
CA ARG A 213 18.95 1.15 1.70
C ARG A 213 19.30 2.55 1.22
N ASP A 214 18.82 3.58 1.93
CA ASP A 214 19.04 4.98 1.57
C ASP A 214 20.30 5.60 2.22
N ALA A 215 21.06 4.78 2.96
CA ALA A 215 22.26 5.18 3.69
C ALA A 215 23.51 4.37 3.26
N VAL A 216 23.56 3.91 2.01
CA VAL A 216 24.64 3.03 1.49
C VAL A 216 26.03 3.65 1.66
N ALA A 217 26.20 4.93 1.30
CA ALA A 217 27.50 5.61 1.39
C ALA A 217 27.97 5.75 2.84
N GLN A 218 27.06 6.10 3.76
CA GLN A 218 27.34 6.23 5.19
C GLN A 218 27.67 4.87 5.81
N THR A 219 26.91 3.85 5.47
CA THR A 219 27.14 2.48 5.94
C THR A 219 28.49 1.96 5.50
N ARG A 220 28.86 2.18 4.23
CA ARG A 220 30.18 1.80 3.71
C ARG A 220 31.28 2.55 4.46
N ALA A 221 31.16 3.85 4.64
CA ALA A 221 32.16 4.67 5.36
C ALA A 221 32.38 4.16 6.80
N ILE A 222 31.30 3.78 7.51
CA ILE A 222 31.40 3.22 8.86
C ILE A 222 32.08 1.85 8.82
N ALA A 223 31.72 0.98 7.87
CA ALA A 223 32.34 -0.34 7.74
C ALA A 223 33.86 -0.25 7.48
N GLU A 224 34.25 0.61 6.54
CA GLU A 224 35.66 0.84 6.19
C GLU A 224 36.43 1.46 7.34
N PHE A 225 35.85 2.47 8.04
CA PHE A 225 36.48 3.11 9.17
C PHE A 225 36.73 2.14 10.34
N LEU A 226 35.75 1.27 10.65
CA LEU A 226 35.83 0.31 11.73
C LEU A 226 36.55 -0.99 11.32
N GLN A 227 36.88 -1.16 10.04
CA GLN A 227 37.34 -2.44 9.47
C GLN A 227 36.42 -3.60 9.86
N ALA A 228 35.12 -3.33 9.86
CA ALA A 228 34.09 -4.25 10.33
C ALA A 228 33.59 -5.14 9.19
N PRO A 229 33.43 -6.45 9.42
CA PRO A 229 32.71 -7.30 8.48
C PRO A 229 31.25 -6.85 8.38
N VAL A 230 30.69 -6.97 7.17
CA VAL A 230 29.32 -6.61 6.86
C VAL A 230 28.55 -7.84 6.43
N ALA A 231 27.41 -8.07 7.06
CA ALA A 231 26.40 -9.02 6.62
C ALA A 231 25.11 -8.26 6.30
N THR A 232 24.38 -8.68 5.28
CA THR A 232 23.09 -8.11 4.90
C THR A 232 21.97 -9.11 5.13
N THR A 233 20.77 -8.64 5.38
CA THR A 233 19.56 -9.45 5.18
C THR A 233 19.35 -9.72 3.70
N LEU A 234 18.51 -10.69 3.39
CA LEU A 234 18.08 -10.99 2.04
C LEU A 234 17.28 -9.84 1.44
#